data_0aed141abdc6bb76946b79fa32135cd9
#
_entry.id   0aed141abdc6bb76946b79fa32135cd9
#
_cell.length_a   1.000
_cell.length_b   1.000
_cell.length_c   1.000
_cell.angle_alpha   90.00
_cell.angle_beta   90.00
_cell.angle_gamma   90.00
#
_symmetry.space_group_name_H-M   'P 1'
#
loop_
_entity.id
_entity.type
_entity.pdbx_description
1 polymer ?
#
loop_
_entity_poly.entity_id
_entity_poly.type
_entity_poly.pdbx_seq_one_letter_code
_entity_poly.pdbx_strand_id
1 'polypeptide(L)'
;MNKVLLLAEILTVASAFVVGLHPNILYASVFLLFTFCGVAVMFLFAGADFLAGAQVIIYVGGVTILILFAIMLTQWLYKIKLADIRNKMLLPGFLAIAVGTFLYRALHQMVAVLPPQTPEALEKFTSTPKTALIGQALLGGYLLPFEAITILLLGAMVGAVWLARPE
;
A
#
# COMPACT_ATOMS: atom_id res chain seq x y z
N MET A 1 -2.61 21.48 -10.77
CA MET A 1 -2.53 20.04 -10.55
C MET A 1 -1.32 19.49 -11.30
N ASN A 2 -0.41 18.83 -10.63
CA ASN A 2 0.85 18.39 -11.25
C ASN A 2 0.52 17.22 -12.22
N LYS A 3 0.86 17.35 -13.50
CA LYS A 3 0.54 16.33 -14.53
C LYS A 3 1.10 14.94 -14.16
N VAL A 4 2.23 14.93 -13.46
CA VAL A 4 2.87 13.69 -13.00
C VAL A 4 2.06 13.01 -11.90
N LEU A 5 1.52 13.77 -10.95
CA LEU A 5 0.66 13.25 -9.89
C LEU A 5 -0.62 12.62 -10.48
N LEU A 6 -1.29 13.34 -11.36
CA LEU A 6 -2.51 12.85 -12.02
C LEU A 6 -2.24 11.56 -12.83
N LEU A 7 -1.10 11.48 -13.50
CA LEU A 7 -0.70 10.28 -14.23
C LEU A 7 -0.42 9.11 -13.27
N ALA A 8 0.23 9.37 -12.14
CA ALA A 8 0.46 8.35 -11.10
C ALA A 8 -0.85 7.85 -10.50
N GLU A 9 -1.80 8.73 -10.19
CA GLU A 9 -3.12 8.38 -9.68
C GLU A 9 -3.89 7.49 -10.67
N ILE A 10 -3.96 7.90 -11.94
CA ILE A 10 -4.64 7.11 -12.98
C ILE A 10 -3.99 5.74 -13.15
N LEU A 11 -2.66 5.68 -13.20
CA LEU A 11 -1.94 4.42 -13.34
C LEU A 11 -2.18 3.50 -12.15
N THR A 12 -2.17 4.04 -10.92
CA THR A 12 -2.42 3.29 -9.70
C THR A 12 -3.83 2.70 -9.69
N VAL A 13 -4.84 3.53 -9.99
CA VAL A 13 -6.24 3.08 -10.02
C VAL A 13 -6.45 2.05 -11.13
N ALA A 14 -5.90 2.28 -12.33
CA ALA A 14 -5.98 1.33 -13.43
C ALA A 14 -5.33 -0.02 -13.08
N SER A 15 -4.14 0.01 -12.48
CA SER A 15 -3.45 -1.21 -12.00
C SER A 15 -4.27 -1.94 -10.95
N ALA A 16 -4.83 -1.22 -9.97
CA ALA A 16 -5.68 -1.79 -8.92
C ALA A 16 -6.95 -2.46 -9.49
N PHE A 17 -7.54 -1.85 -10.51
CA PHE A 17 -8.67 -2.45 -11.24
C PHE A 17 -8.28 -3.78 -11.89
N VAL A 18 -7.12 -3.84 -12.53
CA VAL A 18 -6.62 -5.08 -13.13
C VAL A 18 -6.37 -6.14 -12.07
N VAL A 19 -5.81 -5.78 -10.90
CA VAL A 19 -5.64 -6.72 -9.76
C VAL A 19 -6.96 -7.38 -9.37
N GLY A 20 -8.04 -6.59 -9.27
CA GLY A 20 -9.35 -7.11 -8.84
C GLY A 20 -10.10 -7.91 -9.90
N LEU A 21 -9.88 -7.65 -11.18
CA LEU A 21 -10.69 -8.19 -12.27
C LEU A 21 -9.97 -9.25 -13.12
N HIS A 22 -8.65 -9.34 -13.03
CA HIS A 22 -7.89 -10.24 -13.89
C HIS A 22 -8.02 -11.70 -13.44
N PRO A 23 -8.39 -12.61 -14.35
CA PRO A 23 -8.64 -14.01 -14.01
C PRO A 23 -7.37 -14.79 -13.63
N ASN A 24 -6.22 -14.35 -14.09
CA ASN A 24 -4.95 -14.99 -13.81
C ASN A 24 -4.28 -14.29 -12.63
N ILE A 25 -4.12 -15.04 -11.52
CA ILE A 25 -3.57 -14.52 -10.26
C ILE A 25 -2.11 -14.03 -10.39
N LEU A 26 -1.34 -14.61 -11.32
CA LEU A 26 0.04 -14.19 -11.55
C LEU A 26 0.09 -12.79 -12.19
N TYR A 27 -0.75 -12.52 -13.20
CA TYR A 27 -0.86 -11.18 -13.75
C TYR A 27 -1.42 -10.19 -12.72
N ALA A 28 -2.43 -10.58 -11.94
CA ALA A 28 -2.96 -9.75 -10.87
C ALA A 28 -1.87 -9.33 -9.88
N SER A 29 -0.99 -10.24 -9.47
CA SER A 29 0.10 -9.92 -8.54
C SER A 29 1.21 -9.06 -9.16
N VAL A 30 1.47 -9.15 -10.47
CA VAL A 30 2.35 -8.20 -11.16
C VAL A 30 1.73 -6.80 -11.19
N PHE A 31 0.42 -6.69 -11.46
CA PHE A 31 -0.27 -5.39 -11.41
C PHE A 31 -0.36 -4.82 -9.98
N LEU A 32 -0.37 -5.67 -8.95
CA LEU A 32 -0.26 -5.25 -7.56
C LEU A 32 1.06 -4.52 -7.28
N LEU A 33 2.16 -5.00 -7.86
CA LEU A 33 3.46 -4.32 -7.77
C LEU A 33 3.38 -2.90 -8.35
N PHE A 34 2.78 -2.72 -9.53
CA PHE A 34 2.57 -1.39 -10.12
C PHE A 34 1.66 -0.52 -9.27
N THR A 35 0.61 -1.09 -8.67
CA THR A 35 -0.28 -0.37 -7.75
C THR A 35 0.51 0.17 -6.55
N PHE A 36 1.35 -0.64 -5.92
CA PHE A 36 2.17 -0.22 -4.79
C PHE A 36 3.26 0.79 -5.17
N CYS A 37 3.85 0.68 -6.36
CA CYS A 37 4.74 1.71 -6.88
C CYS A 37 4.03 3.06 -7.04
N GLY A 38 2.81 3.05 -7.58
CA GLY A 38 2.01 4.26 -7.71
C GLY A 38 1.67 4.89 -6.36
N VAL A 39 1.33 4.09 -5.35
CA VAL A 39 1.11 4.57 -3.96
C VAL A 39 2.38 5.21 -3.39
N ALA A 40 3.57 4.64 -3.65
CA ALA A 40 4.83 5.23 -3.22
C ALA A 40 5.05 6.62 -3.84
N VAL A 41 4.73 6.78 -5.12
CA VAL A 41 4.79 8.09 -5.80
C VAL A 41 3.81 9.07 -5.17
N MET A 42 2.59 8.65 -4.83
CA MET A 42 1.63 9.51 -4.13
C MET A 42 2.15 9.97 -2.77
N PHE A 43 2.82 9.10 -2.01
CA PHE A 43 3.46 9.48 -0.74
C PHE A 43 4.54 10.54 -0.94
N LEU A 44 5.36 10.45 -2.00
CA LEU A 44 6.35 11.48 -2.32
C LEU A 44 5.68 12.84 -2.58
N PHE A 45 4.62 12.88 -3.37
CA PHE A 45 3.90 14.11 -3.64
C PHE A 45 3.16 14.67 -2.40
N ALA A 46 2.81 13.81 -1.46
CA ALA A 46 2.26 14.22 -0.17
C ALA A 46 3.33 14.71 0.84
N GLY A 47 4.61 14.74 0.46
CA GLY A 47 5.71 15.12 1.34
C GLY A 47 6.02 14.08 2.42
N ALA A 48 5.58 12.84 2.22
CA ALA A 48 5.80 11.71 3.13
C ALA A 48 6.97 10.83 2.64
N ASP A 49 8.16 11.42 2.56
CA ASP A 49 9.39 10.82 2.04
C ASP A 49 9.74 9.48 2.71
N PHE A 50 9.62 9.42 4.04
CA PHE A 50 9.86 8.18 4.81
C PHE A 50 8.85 7.08 4.43
N LEU A 51 7.57 7.42 4.34
CA LEU A 51 6.53 6.46 3.95
C LEU A 51 6.73 5.96 2.52
N ALA A 52 7.13 6.84 1.61
CA ALA A 52 7.43 6.46 0.23
C ALA A 52 8.59 5.45 0.17
N GLY A 53 9.68 5.69 0.92
CA GLY A 53 10.79 4.75 1.05
C GLY A 53 10.37 3.41 1.65
N ALA A 54 9.61 3.43 2.75
CA ALA A 54 9.08 2.24 3.40
C ALA A 54 8.14 1.45 2.46
N GLN A 55 7.29 2.15 1.69
CA GLN A 55 6.40 1.54 0.70
C GLN A 55 7.18 0.76 -0.36
N VAL A 56 8.25 1.35 -0.90
CA VAL A 56 9.08 0.69 -1.92
C VAL A 56 9.84 -0.49 -1.33
N ILE A 57 10.49 -0.33 -0.18
CA ILE A 57 11.34 -1.37 0.39
C ILE A 57 10.50 -2.56 0.90
N ILE A 58 9.42 -2.27 1.63
CA ILE A 58 8.62 -3.31 2.31
C ILE A 58 7.57 -3.88 1.37
N TYR A 59 6.71 -3.03 0.78
CA TYR A 59 5.56 -3.53 0.02
C TYR A 59 5.92 -3.92 -1.42
N VAL A 60 6.70 -3.11 -2.13
CA VAL A 60 7.13 -3.45 -3.49
C VAL A 60 8.25 -4.50 -3.45
N GLY A 61 9.29 -4.28 -2.64
CA GLY A 61 10.48 -5.12 -2.59
C GLY A 61 10.25 -6.43 -1.81
N GLY A 62 9.66 -6.38 -0.62
CA GLY A 62 9.47 -7.55 0.25
C GLY A 62 8.19 -8.30 -0.02
N VAL A 63 7.06 -7.69 0.35
CA VAL A 63 5.77 -8.39 0.41
C VAL A 63 5.29 -8.84 -0.97
N THR A 64 5.35 -7.97 -2.00
CA THR A 64 4.83 -8.31 -3.34
C THR A 64 5.67 -9.39 -4.01
N ILE A 65 6.99 -9.33 -3.87
CA ILE A 65 7.88 -10.35 -4.44
C ILE A 65 7.63 -11.70 -3.75
N LEU A 66 7.43 -11.69 -2.42
CA LEU A 66 7.09 -12.89 -1.67
C LEU A 66 5.75 -13.48 -2.12
N ILE A 67 4.73 -12.64 -2.31
CA ILE A 67 3.42 -13.05 -2.83
C ILE A 67 3.55 -13.62 -4.25
N LEU A 68 4.28 -12.96 -5.15
CA LEU A 68 4.56 -13.44 -6.50
C LEU A 68 5.20 -14.83 -6.48
N PHE A 69 6.21 -15.01 -5.65
CA PHE A 69 6.91 -16.29 -5.50
C PHE A 69 5.98 -17.38 -4.96
N ALA A 70 5.22 -17.06 -3.90
CA ALA A 70 4.24 -17.99 -3.32
C ALA A 70 3.17 -18.42 -4.34
N ILE A 71 2.63 -17.47 -5.11
CA ILE A 71 1.65 -17.75 -6.16
C ILE A 71 2.27 -18.62 -7.27
N MET A 72 3.50 -18.31 -7.68
CA MET A 72 4.19 -19.07 -8.73
C MET A 72 4.40 -20.54 -8.32
N LEU A 73 4.67 -20.80 -7.03
CA LEU A 73 4.79 -22.16 -6.51
C LEU A 73 3.44 -22.87 -6.37
N THR A 74 2.36 -22.14 -6.08
CA THR A 74 1.05 -22.72 -5.75
C THR A 74 0.07 -22.73 -6.92
N GLN A 75 0.31 -22.00 -8.01
CA GLN A 75 -0.62 -21.89 -9.15
C GLN A 75 -0.95 -23.23 -9.79
N TRP A 76 -0.10 -24.24 -9.63
CA TRP A 76 -0.33 -25.60 -10.12
C TRP A 76 -1.47 -26.31 -9.38
N LEU A 77 -1.74 -25.91 -8.13
CA LEU A 77 -2.79 -26.48 -7.26
C LEU A 77 -4.17 -25.83 -7.48
N TYR A 78 -4.24 -24.61 -8.02
CA TYR A 78 -5.47 -23.84 -8.12
C TYR A 78 -5.96 -23.67 -9.57
N LYS A 79 -6.67 -24.70 -10.10
CA LYS A 79 -7.54 -24.53 -11.26
C LYS A 79 -8.91 -23.99 -10.81
N ILE A 80 -8.96 -22.76 -10.30
CA ILE A 80 -10.24 -22.12 -9.96
C ILE A 80 -10.91 -21.71 -11.27
N LYS A 81 -12.07 -22.31 -11.59
CA LYS A 81 -12.93 -21.88 -12.68
C LYS A 81 -13.60 -20.56 -12.29
N LEU A 82 -13.00 -19.44 -12.66
CA LEU A 82 -13.52 -18.09 -12.44
C LEU A 82 -14.86 -17.82 -13.16
N ALA A 83 -15.30 -18.72 -14.03
CA ALA A 83 -16.59 -18.63 -14.72
C ALA A 83 -17.80 -18.54 -13.77
N ASP A 84 -17.72 -19.12 -12.57
CA ASP A 84 -18.79 -19.13 -11.58
C ASP A 84 -18.90 -17.82 -10.78
N ILE A 85 -17.84 -17.01 -10.76
CA ILE A 85 -17.76 -15.76 -9.99
C ILE A 85 -18.47 -14.61 -10.71
N ARG A 86 -18.49 -14.63 -12.05
CA ARG A 86 -19.05 -13.53 -12.86
C ARG A 86 -20.54 -13.26 -12.59
N ASN A 87 -21.33 -14.29 -12.33
CA ASN A 87 -22.77 -14.11 -12.03
C ASN A 87 -23.05 -13.59 -10.62
N LYS A 88 -22.05 -13.60 -9.73
CA LYS A 88 -22.17 -13.11 -8.34
C LYS A 88 -21.52 -11.76 -8.10
N MET A 89 -21.06 -11.07 -9.17
CA MET A 89 -20.31 -9.80 -9.05
C MET A 89 -21.18 -8.58 -8.75
N LEU A 90 -22.48 -8.65 -8.86
CA LEU A 90 -23.39 -7.51 -8.63
C LEU A 90 -23.36 -7.05 -7.18
N LEU A 91 -23.42 -7.96 -6.22
CA LEU A 91 -23.40 -7.62 -4.79
C LEU A 91 -22.06 -7.04 -4.32
N PRO A 92 -20.89 -7.65 -4.63
CA PRO A 92 -19.58 -7.05 -4.33
C PRO A 92 -19.37 -5.70 -5.00
N GLY A 93 -19.82 -5.53 -6.26
CA GLY A 93 -19.74 -4.26 -6.98
C GLY A 93 -20.55 -3.16 -6.30
N PHE A 94 -21.78 -3.45 -5.89
CA PHE A 94 -22.61 -2.51 -5.15
C PHE A 94 -21.99 -2.13 -3.79
N LEU A 95 -21.48 -3.11 -3.05
CA LEU A 95 -20.78 -2.87 -1.79
C LEU A 95 -19.53 -2.00 -1.98
N ALA A 96 -18.74 -2.26 -3.02
CA ALA A 96 -17.54 -1.45 -3.31
C ALA A 96 -17.90 0.00 -3.61
N ILE A 97 -18.96 0.25 -4.39
CA ILE A 97 -19.46 1.60 -4.69
C ILE A 97 -20.01 2.26 -3.41
N ALA A 98 -20.76 1.54 -2.58
CA ALA A 98 -21.30 2.06 -1.33
C ALA A 98 -20.19 2.46 -0.35
N VAL A 99 -19.18 1.60 -0.16
CA VAL A 99 -18.02 1.89 0.69
C VAL A 99 -17.20 3.04 0.10
N GLY A 100 -16.97 3.06 -1.20
CA GLY A 100 -16.23 4.13 -1.87
C GLY A 100 -16.92 5.49 -1.73
N THR A 101 -18.23 5.55 -1.90
CA THR A 101 -19.01 6.79 -1.71
C THR A 101 -19.07 7.22 -0.24
N PHE A 102 -19.15 6.29 0.68
CA PHE A 102 -19.09 6.57 2.11
C PHE A 102 -17.73 7.17 2.50
N LEU A 103 -16.63 6.53 2.09
CA LEU A 103 -15.27 7.01 2.35
C LEU A 103 -15.04 8.39 1.71
N TYR A 104 -15.46 8.59 0.46
CA TYR A 104 -15.36 9.88 -0.21
C TYR A 104 -16.07 11.00 0.59
N ARG A 105 -17.30 10.74 1.03
CA ARG A 105 -18.05 11.71 1.84
C ARG A 105 -17.40 11.99 3.19
N ALA A 106 -16.93 10.94 3.88
CA ALA A 106 -16.24 11.08 5.16
C ALA A 106 -14.96 11.90 5.03
N LEU A 107 -14.14 11.63 4.01
CA LEU A 107 -12.92 12.39 3.73
C LEU A 107 -13.23 13.84 3.36
N HIS A 108 -14.24 14.06 2.52
CA HIS A 108 -14.64 15.42 2.13
C HIS A 108 -15.13 16.25 3.33
N GLN A 109 -15.89 15.66 4.24
CA GLN A 109 -16.31 16.32 5.48
C GLN A 109 -15.12 16.60 6.40
N MET A 110 -14.18 15.65 6.52
CA MET A 110 -12.98 15.83 7.32
C MET A 110 -12.11 16.99 6.80
N VAL A 111 -11.91 17.06 5.48
CA VAL A 111 -11.16 18.15 4.84
C VAL A 111 -11.85 19.51 5.03
N ALA A 112 -13.19 19.55 5.01
CA ALA A 112 -13.95 20.79 5.21
C ALA A 112 -13.83 21.37 6.64
N VAL A 113 -13.50 20.53 7.64
CA VAL A 113 -13.30 20.95 9.04
C VAL A 113 -11.85 21.40 9.29
N LEU A 114 -10.89 21.01 8.43
CA LEU A 114 -9.51 21.43 8.57
C LEU A 114 -9.36 22.93 8.23
N PRO A 115 -8.57 23.67 9.02
CA PRO A 115 -8.31 25.07 8.72
C PRO A 115 -7.65 25.18 7.34
N PRO A 116 -7.98 26.23 6.56
CA PRO A 116 -7.40 26.42 5.24
C PRO A 116 -5.88 26.56 5.37
N GLN A 117 -5.16 25.65 4.75
CA GLN A 117 -3.72 25.66 4.70
C GLN A 117 -3.26 26.78 3.75
N THR A 118 -2.41 27.67 4.23
CA THR A 118 -1.79 28.66 3.34
C THR A 118 -0.85 27.96 2.36
N PRO A 119 -0.74 28.42 1.11
CA PRO A 119 0.18 27.85 0.13
C PRO A 119 1.61 27.72 0.65
N GLU A 120 2.08 28.71 1.41
CA GLU A 120 3.42 28.71 2.03
C GLU A 120 3.58 27.62 3.09
N ALA A 121 2.54 27.38 3.92
CA ALA A 121 2.58 26.32 4.93
C ALA A 121 2.62 24.94 4.28
N LEU A 122 1.87 24.75 3.17
CA LEU A 122 1.85 23.52 2.41
C LEU A 122 3.20 23.26 1.72
N GLU A 123 3.80 24.28 1.10
CA GLU A 123 5.10 24.19 0.47
C GLU A 123 6.20 23.87 1.48
N LYS A 124 6.21 24.56 2.62
CA LYS A 124 7.12 24.27 3.72
C LYS A 124 6.94 22.85 4.26
N PHE A 125 5.69 22.38 4.37
CA PHE A 125 5.40 21.02 4.81
C PHE A 125 5.94 20.00 3.82
N THR A 126 5.69 20.16 2.52
CA THR A 126 6.12 19.20 1.49
C THR A 126 7.63 19.25 1.23
N SER A 127 8.28 20.39 1.38
CA SER A 127 9.72 20.55 1.13
C SER A 127 10.61 20.12 2.31
N THR A 128 10.05 19.97 3.52
CA THR A 128 10.84 19.57 4.69
C THR A 128 10.97 18.04 4.77
N PRO A 129 12.20 17.47 4.73
CA PRO A 129 12.40 16.03 4.89
C PRO A 129 11.88 15.52 6.23
N LYS A 130 10.98 14.52 6.19
CA LYS A 130 10.36 13.96 7.41
C LYS A 130 11.19 12.81 7.99
N THR A 131 12.04 12.18 7.19
CA THR A 131 12.86 11.03 7.59
C THR A 131 13.74 11.34 8.80
N ALA A 132 14.41 12.52 8.82
CA ALA A 132 15.23 12.93 9.94
C ALA A 132 14.43 13.17 11.22
N LEU A 133 13.24 13.77 11.10
CA LEU A 133 12.35 14.02 12.23
C LEU A 133 11.82 12.71 12.83
N ILE A 134 11.45 11.76 12.00
CA ILE A 134 11.01 10.42 12.43
C ILE A 134 12.16 9.69 13.12
N GLY A 135 13.38 9.75 12.57
CA GLY A 135 14.56 9.14 13.18
C GLY A 135 14.85 9.72 14.58
N GLN A 136 14.79 11.03 14.74
CA GLN A 136 14.95 11.69 16.04
C GLN A 136 13.85 11.31 17.03
N ALA A 137 12.60 11.23 16.57
CA ALA A 137 11.47 10.83 17.40
C ALA A 137 11.61 9.37 17.90
N LEU A 138 12.00 8.45 17.01
CA LEU A 138 12.18 7.04 17.32
C LEU A 138 13.34 6.79 18.30
N LEU A 139 14.44 7.55 18.18
CA LEU A 139 15.59 7.44 19.07
C LEU A 139 15.47 8.28 20.35
N GLY A 140 14.42 9.11 20.46
CA GLY A 140 14.13 9.96 21.61
C GLY A 140 12.85 9.53 22.34
N GLY A 141 11.77 10.29 22.16
CA GLY A 141 10.52 10.09 22.91
C GLY A 141 9.79 8.76 22.64
N TYR A 142 10.05 8.13 21.49
CA TYR A 142 9.45 6.85 21.09
C TYR A 142 10.43 5.67 21.13
N LEU A 143 11.48 5.76 21.96
CA LEU A 143 12.49 4.71 22.07
C LEU A 143 11.90 3.37 22.52
N LEU A 144 11.03 3.37 23.53
CA LEU A 144 10.39 2.12 24.01
C LEU A 144 9.52 1.43 22.95
N PRO A 145 8.60 2.11 22.25
CA PRO A 145 7.90 1.51 21.12
C PRO A 145 8.84 1.02 20.01
N PHE A 146 9.90 1.73 19.72
CA PHE A 146 10.90 1.34 18.74
C PHE A 146 11.60 0.04 19.14
N GLU A 147 12.02 -0.10 20.40
CA GLU A 147 12.62 -1.32 20.94
C GLU A 147 11.65 -2.50 20.90
N ALA A 148 10.38 -2.28 21.25
CA ALA A 148 9.35 -3.33 21.17
C ALA A 148 9.16 -3.85 19.73
N ILE A 149 9.18 -2.95 18.72
CA ILE A 149 9.09 -3.34 17.30
C ILE A 149 10.33 -4.15 16.87
N THR A 150 11.53 -3.80 17.34
CA THR A 150 12.75 -4.56 17.00
C THR A 150 12.71 -5.97 17.58
N ILE A 151 12.21 -6.16 18.81
CA ILE A 151 11.99 -7.47 19.41
C ILE A 151 10.94 -8.28 18.62
N LEU A 152 9.85 -7.64 18.20
CA LEU A 152 8.83 -8.28 17.37
C LEU A 152 9.41 -8.74 16.02
N LEU A 153 10.23 -7.90 15.39
CA LEU A 153 10.89 -8.22 14.13
C LEU A 153 11.85 -9.41 14.29
N LEU A 154 12.64 -9.42 15.39
CA LEU A 154 13.50 -10.55 15.72
C LEU A 154 12.69 -11.84 15.89
N GLY A 155 11.58 -11.79 16.64
CA GLY A 155 10.68 -12.92 16.81
C GLY A 155 10.09 -13.42 15.50
N ALA A 156 9.69 -12.52 14.61
CA ALA A 156 9.19 -12.85 13.27
C ALA A 156 10.26 -13.54 12.41
N MET A 157 11.51 -13.04 12.45
CA MET A 157 12.63 -13.64 11.72
C MET A 157 12.97 -15.05 12.24
N VAL A 158 13.05 -15.23 13.56
CA VAL A 158 13.29 -16.54 14.18
C VAL A 158 12.16 -17.51 13.82
N GLY A 159 10.90 -17.06 13.92
CA GLY A 159 9.73 -17.87 13.55
C GLY A 159 9.74 -18.28 12.08
N ALA A 160 10.08 -17.37 11.16
CA ALA A 160 10.20 -17.67 9.74
C ALA A 160 11.28 -18.73 9.45
N VAL A 161 12.45 -18.61 10.08
CA VAL A 161 13.54 -19.58 9.94
C VAL A 161 13.15 -20.94 10.50
N TRP A 162 12.45 -20.97 11.64
CA TRP A 162 11.99 -22.21 12.24
C TRP A 162 10.97 -22.95 11.37
N LEU A 163 10.03 -22.21 10.77
CA LEU A 163 9.03 -22.76 9.84
C LEU A 163 9.63 -23.24 8.51
N ALA A 164 10.69 -22.59 8.05
CA ALA A 164 11.36 -22.94 6.79
C ALA A 164 12.38 -24.08 6.94
N ARG A 165 12.68 -24.53 8.18
CA ARG A 165 13.66 -25.58 8.43
C ARG A 165 13.11 -26.94 7.97
N PRO A 166 13.81 -27.67 7.07
CA PRO A 166 13.43 -29.04 6.74
C PRO A 166 13.60 -29.95 7.96
N GLU A 167 12.66 -30.88 8.14
CA GLU A 167 12.76 -31.95 9.14
C GLU A 167 13.88 -32.93 8.78
#